data_c361beff42c7fe63a531efcbb9a49931
#
_entry.id   c361beff42c7fe63a531efcbb9a49931
#
_cell.length_a   1.000
_cell.length_b   1.000
_cell.length_c   1.000
_cell.angle_alpha   90.00
_cell.angle_beta   90.00
_cell.angle_gamma   90.00
#
_symmetry.space_group_name_H-M   'P 1'
#
loop_
_entity.id
_entity.type
_entity.pdbx_description
1 polymer ?
#
loop_
_entity_poly.entity_id
_entity_poly.type
_entity_poly.pdbx_seq_one_letter_code
_entity_poly.pdbx_strand_id
1 'polypeptide(L)'
;MVEVDDRTFHVQVEKAQVPVVVMFYTPTCVHCRAMMPYFIQYAQEYKDKVLFARIDVSVNLWTGERFGVKGTPTFKFFCQGRPVTELVGAVYPAILKRTIEEVLVHGKECIASSTEIDYEITGYG
;
A
#
# COMPACT_ATOMS: atom_id res chain seq x y z
N MET A 1 3.65 10.44 6.37
CA MET A 1 3.44 8.99 6.58
C MET A 1 2.56 8.76 7.79
N VAL A 2 1.61 7.85 7.66
CA VAL A 2 0.59 7.61 8.68
C VAL A 2 0.76 6.21 9.27
N GLU A 3 0.71 6.09 10.59
CA GLU A 3 0.65 4.80 11.25
C GLU A 3 -0.82 4.39 11.34
N VAL A 4 -1.17 3.23 10.78
CA VAL A 4 -2.55 2.73 10.84
C VAL A 4 -2.61 1.43 11.62
N ASP A 5 -3.82 1.04 12.01
CA ASP A 5 -4.06 -0.18 12.76
C ASP A 5 -5.33 -0.86 12.23
N ASP A 6 -5.72 -1.99 12.84
CA ASP A 6 -6.90 -2.72 12.40
C ASP A 6 -8.17 -1.86 12.42
N ARG A 7 -8.22 -0.87 13.29
CA ARG A 7 -9.39 0.00 13.45
C ARG A 7 -9.42 1.14 12.46
N THR A 8 -8.26 1.67 12.07
CA THR A 8 -8.18 2.86 11.22
C THR A 8 -7.91 2.54 9.75
N PHE A 9 -7.54 1.31 9.44
CA PHE A 9 -7.14 0.92 8.09
C PHE A 9 -8.23 1.26 7.06
N HIS A 10 -9.47 0.94 7.36
CA HIS A 10 -10.57 1.20 6.43
C HIS A 10 -10.69 2.69 6.09
N VAL A 11 -10.69 3.54 7.11
CA VAL A 11 -10.88 4.98 6.91
C VAL A 11 -9.65 5.62 6.27
N GLN A 12 -8.47 5.25 6.73
CA GLN A 12 -7.24 5.90 6.27
C GLN A 12 -6.75 5.40 4.91
N VAL A 13 -6.93 4.12 4.64
CA VAL A 13 -6.40 3.50 3.43
C VAL A 13 -7.50 3.23 2.41
N GLU A 14 -8.52 2.50 2.80
CA GLU A 14 -9.53 2.03 1.86
C GLU A 14 -10.43 3.15 1.35
N LYS A 15 -10.62 4.20 2.13
CA LYS A 15 -11.43 5.36 1.71
C LYS A 15 -10.58 6.50 1.16
N ALA A 16 -9.28 6.31 1.01
CA ALA A 16 -8.42 7.37 0.50
C ALA A 16 -8.75 7.69 -0.95
N GLN A 17 -8.70 8.97 -1.27
CA GLN A 17 -8.99 9.46 -2.62
C GLN A 17 -7.78 9.43 -3.54
N VAL A 18 -6.60 9.21 -2.98
CA VAL A 18 -5.34 9.13 -3.73
C VAL A 18 -4.79 7.72 -3.60
N PRO A 19 -3.86 7.33 -4.49
CA PRO A 19 -3.20 6.04 -4.33
C PRO A 19 -2.50 5.96 -2.98
N VAL A 20 -2.48 4.76 -2.40
CA VAL A 20 -1.87 4.53 -1.09
C VAL A 20 -0.86 3.40 -1.20
N VAL A 21 0.30 3.57 -0.58
CA VAL A 21 1.22 2.47 -0.38
C VAL A 21 1.30 2.18 1.12
N VAL A 22 1.09 0.92 1.47
CA VAL A 22 1.13 0.49 2.87
C VAL A 22 2.31 -0.45 3.07
N MET A 23 3.16 -0.13 4.04
CA MET A 23 4.23 -1.01 4.46
C MET A 23 3.74 -1.85 5.64
N PHE A 24 3.61 -3.15 5.40
CA PHE A 24 3.29 -4.10 6.46
C PHE A 24 4.61 -4.54 7.08
N TYR A 25 4.77 -4.32 8.37
CA TYR A 25 6.05 -4.52 9.04
C TYR A 25 5.87 -5.13 10.42
N THR A 26 6.98 -5.51 11.04
CA THR A 26 7.03 -5.82 12.47
C THR A 26 8.23 -5.07 13.08
N PRO A 27 8.18 -4.77 14.37
CA PRO A 27 9.28 -4.00 15.00
C PRO A 27 10.61 -4.74 15.03
N THR A 28 10.59 -6.07 14.99
CA THR A 28 11.82 -6.88 15.07
C THR A 28 12.35 -7.31 13.71
N CYS A 29 11.74 -6.85 12.65
CA CYS A 29 12.10 -7.23 11.28
C CYS A 29 13.32 -6.44 10.80
N VAL A 30 14.43 -7.14 10.57
CA VAL A 30 15.67 -6.51 10.10
C VAL A 30 15.49 -5.86 8.74
N HIS A 31 14.83 -6.55 7.82
CA HIS A 31 14.60 -6.03 6.48
C HIS A 31 13.67 -4.82 6.49
N CYS A 32 12.71 -4.79 7.41
CA CYS A 32 11.84 -3.64 7.58
C CYS A 32 12.64 -2.41 7.99
N ARG A 33 13.57 -2.59 8.93
CA ARG A 33 14.42 -1.48 9.36
C ARG A 33 15.30 -0.98 8.23
N ALA A 34 15.80 -1.88 7.41
CA ALA A 34 16.65 -1.52 6.28
C ALA A 34 15.88 -0.70 5.25
N MET A 35 14.61 -1.01 5.04
CA MET A 35 13.78 -0.33 4.04
C MET A 35 13.15 0.97 4.56
N MET A 36 12.99 1.10 5.87
CA MET A 36 12.29 2.24 6.47
C MET A 36 12.85 3.61 6.06
N PRO A 37 14.17 3.84 6.04
CA PRO A 37 14.69 5.14 5.63
C PRO A 37 14.27 5.53 4.23
N TYR A 38 14.26 4.58 3.31
CA TYR A 38 13.85 4.84 1.93
C TYR A 38 12.35 5.10 1.85
N PHE A 39 11.57 4.33 2.61
CA PHE A 39 10.14 4.53 2.65
C PHE A 39 9.79 5.93 3.17
N ILE A 40 10.47 6.36 4.21
CA ILE A 40 10.28 7.71 4.77
C ILE A 40 10.70 8.77 3.75
N GLN A 41 11.83 8.56 3.09
CA GLN A 41 12.31 9.49 2.07
C GLN A 41 11.29 9.66 0.95
N TYR A 42 10.76 8.55 0.45
CA TYR A 42 9.76 8.59 -0.63
C TYR A 42 8.43 9.17 -0.16
N ALA A 43 8.09 8.95 1.10
CA ALA A 43 6.90 9.58 1.68
C ALA A 43 6.98 11.10 1.63
N GLN A 44 8.17 11.66 1.84
CA GLN A 44 8.40 13.10 1.70
C GLN A 44 8.35 13.53 0.25
N GLU A 45 8.98 12.76 -0.62
CA GLU A 45 9.12 13.09 -2.03
C GLU A 45 7.76 13.10 -2.74
N TYR A 46 6.87 12.19 -2.40
CA TYR A 46 5.58 12.03 -3.07
C TYR A 46 4.38 12.40 -2.19
N LYS A 47 4.60 13.16 -1.15
CA LYS A 47 3.59 13.40 -0.11
C LYS A 47 2.27 13.97 -0.60
N ASP A 48 2.27 14.72 -1.68
CA ASP A 48 1.05 15.33 -2.19
C ASP A 48 0.35 14.47 -3.25
N LYS A 49 0.92 13.34 -3.58
CA LYS A 49 0.43 12.50 -4.67
C LYS A 49 0.05 11.11 -4.22
N VAL A 50 0.77 10.56 -3.25
CA VAL A 50 0.55 9.22 -2.73
C VAL A 50 0.52 9.29 -1.21
N LEU A 51 -0.44 8.63 -0.61
CA LEU A 51 -0.47 8.48 0.83
C LEU A 51 0.42 7.31 1.24
N PHE A 52 1.36 7.56 2.14
CA PHE A 52 2.24 6.52 2.68
C PHE A 52 1.75 6.14 4.06
N ALA A 53 1.49 4.87 4.26
CA ALA A 53 1.02 4.35 5.53
C ALA A 53 1.84 3.13 5.93
N ARG A 54 1.84 2.80 7.20
CA ARG A 54 2.46 1.58 7.68
C ARG A 54 1.61 0.96 8.77
N ILE A 55 1.70 -0.36 8.89
CA ILE A 55 0.95 -1.10 9.88
C ILE A 55 1.81 -2.21 10.48
N ASP A 56 1.80 -2.30 11.79
CA ASP A 56 2.54 -3.32 12.54
C ASP A 56 1.67 -4.58 12.60
N VAL A 57 2.02 -5.59 11.82
CA VAL A 57 1.23 -6.81 11.74
C VAL A 57 1.46 -7.76 12.90
N SER A 58 2.42 -7.48 13.78
CA SER A 58 2.61 -8.28 14.97
C SER A 58 1.51 -8.05 16.00
N VAL A 59 0.85 -6.87 15.94
CA VAL A 59 -0.25 -6.53 16.84
C VAL A 59 -1.55 -6.22 16.10
N ASN A 60 -1.52 -6.15 14.78
CA ASN A 60 -2.69 -5.91 13.94
C ASN A 60 -2.90 -7.12 13.05
N LEU A 61 -3.26 -8.23 13.67
CA LEU A 61 -3.34 -9.53 13.01
C LEU A 61 -4.43 -9.61 11.96
N TRP A 62 -5.56 -8.95 12.23
CA TRP A 62 -6.70 -9.03 11.33
C TRP A 62 -6.39 -8.48 9.94
N THR A 63 -5.78 -7.30 9.88
CA THR A 63 -5.43 -6.70 8.59
C THR A 63 -4.36 -7.50 7.87
N GLY A 64 -3.35 -8.00 8.61
CA GLY A 64 -2.31 -8.83 8.03
C GLY A 64 -2.87 -10.09 7.40
N GLU A 65 -3.78 -10.76 8.08
CA GLU A 65 -4.42 -11.97 7.55
C GLU A 65 -5.33 -11.67 6.38
N ARG A 66 -6.10 -10.60 6.49
CA ARG A 66 -7.02 -10.20 5.45
C ARG A 66 -6.35 -10.00 4.10
N PHE A 67 -5.16 -9.44 4.09
CA PHE A 67 -4.42 -9.17 2.86
C PHE A 67 -3.35 -10.22 2.57
N GLY A 68 -3.33 -11.31 3.32
CA GLY A 68 -2.42 -12.42 3.05
C GLY A 68 -0.97 -12.11 3.23
N VAL A 69 -0.62 -11.25 4.18
CA VAL A 69 0.75 -10.88 4.45
C VAL A 69 1.45 -12.03 5.16
N LYS A 70 2.42 -12.65 4.50
CA LYS A 70 3.14 -13.79 5.04
C LYS A 70 4.60 -13.49 5.38
N GLY A 71 5.11 -12.38 4.88
CA GLY A 71 6.48 -11.96 5.16
C GLY A 71 6.55 -10.46 5.23
N THR A 72 7.55 -9.96 5.94
CA THR A 72 7.76 -8.52 6.10
C THR A 72 9.15 -8.12 5.66
N PRO A 73 9.32 -6.94 5.10
CA PRO A 73 8.24 -6.01 4.78
C PRO A 73 7.44 -6.46 3.56
N THR A 74 6.16 -6.08 3.51
CA THR A 74 5.35 -6.18 2.31
C THR A 74 4.84 -4.79 2.02
N PHE A 75 5.02 -4.33 0.78
CA PHE A 75 4.53 -3.04 0.34
C PHE A 75 3.35 -3.28 -0.58
N LYS A 76 2.15 -2.94 -0.14
CA LYS A 76 0.95 -3.09 -0.96
C LYS A 76 0.48 -1.73 -1.42
N PHE A 77 0.11 -1.66 -2.68
CA PHE A 77 -0.37 -0.42 -3.29
C PHE A 77 -1.87 -0.55 -3.50
N PHE A 78 -2.59 0.49 -3.09
CA PHE A 78 -4.04 0.51 -3.14
C PHE A 78 -4.53 1.66 -4.00
N CYS A 79 -5.65 1.43 -4.66
CA CYS A 79 -6.31 2.44 -5.47
C CYS A 79 -7.80 2.29 -5.23
N GLN A 80 -8.44 3.32 -4.71
CA GLN A 80 -9.87 3.28 -4.37
C GLN A 80 -10.21 2.10 -3.46
N GLY A 81 -9.31 1.83 -2.50
CA GLY A 81 -9.52 0.75 -1.55
C GLY A 81 -9.18 -0.64 -2.05
N ARG A 82 -8.72 -0.77 -3.28
CA ARG A 82 -8.38 -2.06 -3.88
C ARG A 82 -6.88 -2.25 -3.99
N PRO A 83 -6.35 -3.41 -3.58
CA PRO A 83 -4.94 -3.70 -3.81
C PRO A 83 -4.69 -3.84 -5.32
N VAL A 84 -3.68 -3.16 -5.83
CA VAL A 84 -3.37 -3.20 -7.27
C VAL A 84 -2.03 -3.84 -7.58
N THR A 85 -1.08 -3.78 -6.65
CA THR A 85 0.20 -4.47 -6.79
C THR A 85 0.87 -4.57 -5.43
N GLU A 86 1.90 -5.40 -5.35
CA GLU A 86 2.67 -5.53 -4.10
C GLU A 86 4.12 -5.89 -4.37
N LEU A 87 4.96 -5.56 -3.40
CA LEU A 87 6.36 -5.94 -3.38
C LEU A 87 6.61 -6.61 -2.04
N VAL A 88 7.23 -7.77 -2.04
CA VAL A 88 7.48 -8.53 -0.81
C VAL A 88 8.98 -8.61 -0.56
N GLY A 89 9.39 -8.34 0.67
CA GLY A 89 10.75 -8.45 1.11
C GLY A 89 11.56 -7.17 0.92
N ALA A 90 12.86 -7.29 1.16
CA ALA A 90 13.79 -6.17 1.04
C ALA A 90 14.17 -5.96 -0.41
N VAL A 91 13.30 -5.34 -1.18
CA VAL A 91 13.56 -5.03 -2.57
C VAL A 91 14.57 -3.88 -2.66
N TYR A 92 15.22 -3.73 -3.80
CA TYR A 92 16.08 -2.57 -4.01
C TYR A 92 15.24 -1.30 -3.95
N PRO A 93 15.73 -0.24 -3.29
CA PRO A 93 14.97 1.02 -3.20
C PRO A 93 14.52 1.54 -4.55
N ALA A 94 15.32 1.37 -5.60
CA ALA A 94 14.96 1.80 -6.94
C ALA A 94 13.70 1.08 -7.46
N ILE A 95 13.50 -0.16 -7.06
CA ILE A 95 12.32 -0.93 -7.45
C ILE A 95 11.08 -0.35 -6.76
N LEU A 96 11.20 -0.04 -5.48
CA LEU A 96 10.12 0.59 -4.73
C LEU A 96 9.74 1.93 -5.36
N LYS A 97 10.74 2.75 -5.65
CA LYS A 97 10.50 4.06 -6.27
C LYS A 97 9.82 3.92 -7.63
N ARG A 98 10.30 3.02 -8.46
CA ARG A 98 9.72 2.79 -9.78
C ARG A 98 8.27 2.35 -9.68
N THR A 99 7.96 1.48 -8.73
CA THR A 99 6.58 1.00 -8.54
C THR A 99 5.67 2.14 -8.09
N ILE A 100 6.17 3.01 -7.22
CA ILE A 100 5.42 4.21 -6.82
C ILE A 100 5.11 5.06 -8.04
N GLU A 101 6.09 5.28 -8.88
CA GLU A 101 5.93 6.11 -10.08
C GLU A 101 4.97 5.47 -11.09
N GLU A 102 5.02 4.16 -11.24
CA GLU A 102 4.09 3.45 -12.11
C GLU A 102 2.65 3.59 -11.63
N VAL A 103 2.44 3.46 -10.33
CA VAL A 103 1.10 3.62 -9.77
C VAL A 103 0.60 5.05 -9.96
N LEU A 104 1.50 6.04 -9.87
CA LEU A 104 1.14 7.43 -10.10
C LEU A 104 0.74 7.69 -11.54
N VAL A 105 1.51 7.13 -12.50
CA VAL A 105 1.21 7.31 -13.91
C VAL A 105 -0.17 6.77 -14.25
N HIS A 106 -0.54 5.66 -13.64
CA HIS A 106 -1.83 5.02 -13.90
C HIS A 106 -2.91 5.39 -12.88
N GLY A 107 -2.67 6.43 -12.09
CA GLY A 107 -3.59 6.83 -11.04
C GLY A 107 -5.01 7.09 -11.53
N LYS A 108 -5.15 7.83 -12.60
CA LYS A 108 -6.47 8.11 -13.18
C LYS A 108 -7.11 6.86 -13.74
N GLU A 109 -6.33 6.05 -14.44
CA GLU A 109 -6.81 4.80 -14.99
C GLU A 109 -7.24 3.85 -13.89
N CYS A 110 -6.49 3.83 -12.82
CA CYS A 110 -6.80 3.01 -11.67
C CYS A 110 -8.18 3.37 -11.10
N ILE A 111 -8.45 4.65 -10.94
CA ILE A 111 -9.74 5.12 -10.47
C ILE A 111 -10.85 4.78 -11.46
N ALA A 112 -10.61 5.04 -12.72
CA ALA A 112 -11.55 4.73 -13.78
C ALA A 112 -11.79 3.22 -13.90
N SER A 113 -10.71 2.45 -13.81
CA SER A 113 -10.80 1.00 -13.88
C SER A 113 -11.59 0.41 -12.72
N SER A 114 -11.45 0.99 -11.53
CA SER A 114 -12.24 0.54 -10.39
C SER A 114 -13.73 0.68 -10.67
N THR A 115 -14.12 1.81 -11.23
CA THR A 115 -15.51 2.06 -11.58
C THR A 115 -15.98 1.09 -12.67
N GLU A 116 -15.18 0.93 -13.70
CA GLU A 116 -15.50 0.03 -14.80
C GLU A 116 -15.56 -1.42 -14.38
N ILE A 117 -14.66 -1.82 -13.51
CA ILE A 117 -14.64 -3.17 -13.00
C ILE A 117 -15.93 -3.49 -12.26
N ASP A 118 -16.42 -2.56 -11.48
CA ASP A 118 -17.69 -2.75 -10.79
C ASP A 118 -18.81 -2.99 -11.78
N TYR A 119 -18.80 -2.26 -12.88
CA TYR A 119 -19.76 -2.44 -13.94
C TYR A 119 -19.63 -3.80 -14.59
N GLU A 120 -18.42 -4.16 -14.94
CA GLU A 120 -18.16 -5.42 -15.62
C GLU A 120 -18.56 -6.61 -14.79
N ILE A 121 -18.23 -6.59 -13.53
CA ILE A 121 -18.61 -7.66 -12.61
C ILE A 121 -20.12 -7.78 -12.60
N THR A 122 -20.81 -6.68 -12.59
CA THR A 122 -22.26 -6.65 -12.62
C THR A 122 -22.76 -7.15 -13.96
N GLY A 123 -22.08 -6.76 -15.03
CA GLY A 123 -22.51 -7.08 -16.39
C GLY A 123 -22.48 -8.56 -16.72
N TYR A 124 -21.55 -9.30 -16.18
CA TYR A 124 -21.47 -10.73 -16.47
C TYR A 124 -21.49 -11.57 -15.21
N GLY A 125 -21.63 -10.92 -14.13
CA GLY A 125 -21.62 -11.55 -12.81
C GLY A 125 -22.62 -12.55 -12.55
#